data_0d5e31c37f05312134ffb53feb51b7ec
#
_entry.id   0d5e31c37f05312134ffb53feb51b7ec
#
_cell.length_a   1.000
_cell.length_b   1.000
_cell.length_c   1.000
_cell.angle_alpha   90.00
_cell.angle_beta   90.00
_cell.angle_gamma   90.00
#
_symmetry.space_group_name_H-M   'P 1'
#
loop_
_entity.id
_entity.type
_entity.pdbx_description
1 polymer ?
#
loop_
_entity_poly.entity_id
_entity_poly.type
_entity_poly.pdbx_seq_one_letter_code
_entity_poly.pdbx_strand_id
1 'polypeptide(L)'
;MKILALLIAIIGHEIMHGLSAFLFGDRSAKDANRLSLNPIKHLDMMGSVLLPALLLIFQAPFLFGWAKSVPVDMRYIVSQKGSLACVAVSLAGVAYNFTLAVLLAFITHLSFQKLGINALSINELNLYQLALVTFLIQGILYNLVLGVFNSLPIPPLDGSKALGFLALHFKSAFLLEWFSKMERYGFLVVFIFLFIPPLSEFFIHAPTRFLFSLLLS
;
A
#
# COMPACT_ATOMS: atom_id res chain seq x y z
N MET A 1 10.40 -2.85 -15.58
CA MET A 1 10.18 -1.65 -14.75
C MET A 1 8.89 -1.69 -13.92
N LYS A 2 7.75 -2.13 -14.45
CA LYS A 2 6.47 -2.20 -13.70
C LYS A 2 6.57 -3.05 -12.42
N ILE A 3 7.13 -4.26 -12.52
CA ILE A 3 7.29 -5.16 -11.36
C ILE A 3 8.18 -4.53 -10.28
N LEU A 4 9.29 -3.89 -10.68
CA LEU A 4 10.18 -3.21 -9.74
C LEU A 4 9.46 -2.08 -8.99
N ALA A 5 8.69 -1.25 -9.70
CA ALA A 5 7.90 -0.18 -9.10
C ALA A 5 6.86 -0.72 -8.10
N LEU A 6 6.18 -1.82 -8.44
CA LEU A 6 5.22 -2.47 -7.55
C LEU A 6 5.90 -3.05 -6.30
N LEU A 7 7.04 -3.73 -6.46
CA LEU A 7 7.79 -4.29 -5.33
C LEU A 7 8.25 -3.19 -4.37
N ILE A 8 8.76 -2.07 -4.88
CA ILE A 8 9.16 -0.93 -4.04
C ILE A 8 7.96 -0.38 -3.27
N ALA A 9 6.82 -0.23 -3.93
CA ALA A 9 5.61 0.29 -3.30
C ALA A 9 5.10 -0.62 -2.16
N ILE A 10 5.04 -1.94 -2.38
CA ILE A 10 4.53 -2.91 -1.40
C ILE A 10 5.55 -3.14 -0.27
N ILE A 11 6.82 -3.40 -0.61
CA ILE A 11 7.84 -3.72 0.39
C ILE A 11 8.11 -2.52 1.30
N GLY A 12 8.20 -1.32 0.70
CA GLY A 12 8.38 -0.10 1.48
C GLY A 12 7.22 0.17 2.42
N HIS A 13 5.98 -0.03 1.97
CA HIS A 13 4.78 0.05 2.79
C HIS A 13 4.87 -0.87 4.02
N GLU A 14 5.18 -2.14 3.83
CA GLU A 14 5.32 -3.14 4.89
C GLU A 14 6.47 -2.79 5.86
N ILE A 15 7.62 -2.38 5.33
CA ILE A 15 8.76 -1.96 6.15
C ILE A 15 8.40 -0.76 7.03
N MET A 16 7.63 0.19 6.53
CA MET A 16 7.25 1.38 7.28
C MET A 16 6.36 1.07 8.48
N HIS A 17 5.46 0.08 8.38
CA HIS A 17 4.73 -0.42 9.56
C HIS A 17 5.70 -0.95 10.62
N GLY A 18 6.60 -1.85 10.23
CA GLY A 18 7.57 -2.44 11.13
C GLY A 18 8.58 -1.42 11.71
N LEU A 19 9.02 -0.45 10.91
CA LEU A 19 9.92 0.61 11.35
C LEU A 19 9.23 1.56 12.33
N SER A 20 8.00 1.97 12.05
CA SER A 20 7.19 2.78 12.96
C SER A 20 6.95 2.05 14.29
N ALA A 21 6.61 0.76 14.24
CA ALA A 21 6.47 -0.07 15.45
C ALA A 21 7.77 -0.14 16.25
N PHE A 22 8.91 -0.31 15.56
CA PHE A 22 10.22 -0.33 16.18
C PHE A 22 10.57 0.99 16.89
N LEU A 23 10.21 2.13 16.31
CA LEU A 23 10.38 3.46 16.94
C LEU A 23 9.55 3.60 18.22
N PHE A 24 8.42 2.91 18.32
CA PHE A 24 7.62 2.84 19.55
C PHE A 24 8.04 1.71 20.51
N GLY A 25 9.12 1.00 20.21
CA GLY A 25 9.75 0.03 21.09
C GLY A 25 9.39 -1.44 20.78
N ASP A 26 8.51 -1.71 19.81
CA ASP A 26 8.20 -3.07 19.37
C ASP A 26 9.32 -3.59 18.46
N ARG A 27 9.97 -4.67 18.89
CA ARG A 27 11.07 -5.30 18.16
C ARG A 27 10.65 -6.47 17.27
N SER A 28 9.37 -6.81 17.22
CA SER A 28 8.84 -7.99 16.51
C SER A 28 9.28 -8.05 15.05
N ALA A 29 9.18 -6.93 14.32
CA ALA A 29 9.61 -6.83 12.92
C ALA A 29 11.12 -7.01 12.75
N LYS A 30 11.91 -6.44 13.64
CA LYS A 30 13.38 -6.53 13.63
C LYS A 30 13.84 -7.95 13.95
N ASP A 31 13.32 -8.54 15.01
CA ASP A 31 13.71 -9.87 15.48
C ASP A 31 13.29 -10.97 14.48
N ALA A 32 12.20 -10.75 13.75
CA ALA A 32 11.78 -11.57 12.61
C ALA A 32 12.59 -11.33 11.32
N ASN A 33 13.59 -10.43 11.32
CA ASN A 33 14.36 -10.03 10.13
C ASN A 33 13.50 -9.54 8.95
N ARG A 34 12.35 -8.87 9.26
CA ARG A 34 11.38 -8.40 8.28
C ARG A 34 11.60 -6.92 7.87
N LEU A 35 12.47 -6.18 8.55
CA LEU A 35 12.92 -4.84 8.13
C LEU A 35 14.01 -4.98 7.05
N SER A 36 13.64 -5.51 5.89
CA SER A 36 14.57 -5.87 4.82
C SER A 36 13.99 -5.53 3.46
N LEU A 37 14.79 -4.95 2.58
CA LEU A 37 14.41 -4.68 1.18
C LEU A 37 14.42 -5.94 0.30
N ASN A 38 14.81 -7.10 0.82
CA ASN A 38 14.78 -8.35 0.08
C ASN A 38 13.33 -8.82 -0.15
N PRO A 39 12.84 -8.82 -1.41
CA PRO A 39 11.45 -9.17 -1.72
C PRO A 39 11.09 -10.60 -1.30
N ILE A 40 12.04 -11.53 -1.30
CA ILE A 40 11.80 -12.93 -0.91
C ILE A 40 11.29 -13.03 0.52
N LYS A 41 11.75 -12.15 1.41
CA LYS A 41 11.28 -12.12 2.80
C LYS A 41 9.82 -11.67 2.95
N HIS A 42 9.27 -11.01 1.95
CA HIS A 42 7.90 -10.50 1.92
C HIS A 42 6.94 -11.35 1.07
N LEU A 43 7.43 -12.47 0.51
CA LEU A 43 6.56 -13.41 -0.19
C LEU A 43 5.66 -14.16 0.81
N ASP A 44 4.38 -14.19 0.48
CA ASP A 44 3.39 -15.08 1.08
C ASP A 44 3.09 -16.22 0.11
N MET A 45 3.21 -17.46 0.56
CA MET A 45 3.02 -18.62 -0.32
C MET A 45 1.60 -18.64 -0.92
N MET A 46 0.59 -18.28 -0.14
CA MET A 46 -0.80 -18.26 -0.62
C MET A 46 -1.07 -17.04 -1.49
N GLY A 47 -0.75 -15.84 -0.98
CA GLY A 47 -1.11 -14.58 -1.61
C GLY A 47 -0.20 -14.14 -2.75
N SER A 48 1.11 -14.42 -2.66
CA SER A 48 2.07 -13.97 -3.68
C SER A 48 2.37 -15.02 -4.75
N VAL A 49 2.06 -16.31 -4.48
CA VAL A 49 2.40 -17.41 -5.40
C VAL A 49 1.18 -18.19 -5.83
N LEU A 50 0.49 -18.84 -4.88
CA LEU A 50 -0.57 -19.78 -5.20
C LEU A 50 -1.78 -19.09 -5.84
N LEU A 51 -2.27 -18.01 -5.24
CA LEU A 51 -3.46 -17.32 -5.75
C LEU A 51 -3.22 -16.69 -7.14
N PRO A 52 -2.15 -15.93 -7.40
CA PRO A 52 -1.84 -15.45 -8.75
C PRO A 52 -1.71 -16.58 -9.77
N ALA A 53 -1.06 -17.71 -9.39
CA ALA A 53 -0.93 -18.87 -10.27
C ALA A 53 -2.29 -19.49 -10.61
N LEU A 54 -3.18 -19.66 -9.62
CA LEU A 54 -4.54 -20.16 -9.86
C LEU A 54 -5.33 -19.20 -10.76
N LEU A 55 -5.27 -17.89 -10.51
CA LEU A 55 -5.96 -16.90 -11.34
C LEU A 55 -5.47 -16.95 -12.80
N LEU A 56 -4.18 -17.17 -13.03
CA LEU A 56 -3.62 -17.35 -14.38
C LEU A 56 -4.10 -18.66 -15.02
N ILE A 57 -4.09 -19.78 -14.29
CA ILE A 57 -4.55 -21.08 -14.78
C ILE A 57 -6.02 -21.02 -15.18
N PHE A 58 -6.86 -20.36 -14.37
CA PHE A 58 -8.29 -20.20 -14.65
C PHE A 58 -8.60 -19.04 -15.61
N GLN A 59 -7.57 -18.41 -16.18
CA GLN A 59 -7.70 -17.29 -17.12
C GLN A 59 -8.58 -16.16 -16.56
N ALA A 60 -8.47 -15.89 -15.27
CA ALA A 60 -9.20 -14.80 -14.64
C ALA A 60 -8.83 -13.46 -15.31
N PRO A 61 -9.81 -12.54 -15.52
CA PRO A 61 -9.55 -11.25 -16.19
C PRO A 61 -8.73 -10.27 -15.36
N PHE A 62 -8.25 -10.69 -14.18
CA PHE A 62 -7.48 -9.89 -13.25
C PHE A 62 -6.44 -10.75 -12.53
N LEU A 63 -5.37 -10.10 -12.05
CA LEU A 63 -4.41 -10.67 -11.13
C LEU A 63 -4.58 -10.00 -9.78
N PHE A 64 -4.65 -10.81 -8.73
CA PHE A 64 -4.71 -10.36 -7.35
C PHE A 64 -3.76 -11.19 -6.48
N GLY A 65 -3.20 -10.54 -5.47
CA GLY A 65 -2.33 -11.18 -4.51
C GLY A 65 -1.96 -10.22 -3.39
N TRP A 66 -1.34 -10.74 -2.33
CA TRP A 66 -0.84 -9.95 -1.21
C TRP A 66 0.55 -10.39 -0.79
N ALA A 67 1.26 -9.48 -0.15
CA ALA A 67 2.54 -9.77 0.48
C ALA A 67 2.32 -10.26 1.92
N LYS A 68 3.28 -10.98 2.44
CA LYS A 68 3.31 -11.36 3.85
C LYS A 68 3.52 -10.11 4.69
N SER A 69 2.59 -9.78 5.55
CA SER A 69 2.66 -8.60 6.42
C SER A 69 3.82 -8.68 7.43
N VAL A 70 4.38 -7.53 7.76
CA VAL A 70 5.42 -7.42 8.79
C VAL A 70 4.78 -7.60 10.18
N PRO A 71 5.34 -8.44 11.08
CA PRO A 71 4.78 -8.64 12.41
C PRO A 71 4.91 -7.36 13.26
N VAL A 72 3.80 -6.97 13.89
CA VAL A 72 3.72 -5.83 14.81
C VAL A 72 2.89 -6.22 16.03
N ASP A 73 3.41 -5.96 17.23
CA ASP A 73 2.69 -6.17 18.48
C ASP A 73 1.96 -4.89 18.91
N MET A 74 0.74 -4.72 18.37
CA MET A 74 -0.10 -3.57 18.71
C MET A 74 -0.51 -3.53 20.17
N ARG A 75 -0.58 -4.69 20.86
CA ARG A 75 -0.92 -4.76 22.30
C ARG A 75 0.21 -4.17 23.14
N TYR A 76 1.44 -4.53 22.80
CA TYR A 76 2.62 -3.95 23.44
C TYR A 76 2.64 -2.42 23.22
N ILE A 77 2.44 -1.94 21.98
CA ILE A 77 2.47 -0.51 21.67
C ILE A 77 1.39 0.26 22.42
N VAL A 78 0.14 -0.27 22.46
CA VAL A 78 -0.95 0.36 23.24
C VAL A 78 -0.57 0.49 24.71
N SER A 79 -0.01 -0.57 25.31
CA SER A 79 0.33 -0.59 26.72
C SER A 79 1.46 0.38 27.09
N GLN A 80 2.43 0.60 26.20
CA GLN A 80 3.63 1.42 26.46
C GLN A 80 3.50 2.86 25.96
N LYS A 81 2.78 3.09 24.86
CA LYS A 81 2.75 4.38 24.14
C LYS A 81 1.33 4.90 23.86
N GLY A 82 0.31 4.11 24.20
CA GLY A 82 -1.08 4.47 23.99
C GLY A 82 -1.58 4.20 22.56
N SER A 83 -2.89 4.40 22.38
CA SER A 83 -3.59 4.07 21.13
C SER A 83 -3.19 4.96 19.93
N LEU A 84 -2.80 6.21 20.16
CA LEU A 84 -2.33 7.09 19.07
C LEU A 84 -1.04 6.60 18.43
N ALA A 85 -0.16 5.94 19.18
CA ALA A 85 1.01 5.28 18.60
C ALA A 85 0.60 4.16 17.66
N CYS A 86 -0.45 3.39 18.00
CA CYS A 86 -0.99 2.36 17.10
C CYS A 86 -1.64 2.96 15.85
N VAL A 87 -2.30 4.14 15.94
CA VAL A 87 -2.77 4.88 14.76
C VAL A 87 -1.60 5.23 13.85
N ALA A 88 -0.52 5.78 14.41
CA ALA A 88 0.67 6.14 13.62
C ALA A 88 1.30 4.91 12.94
N VAL A 89 1.41 3.78 13.66
CA VAL A 89 1.90 2.52 13.07
C VAL A 89 0.98 2.02 11.96
N SER A 90 -0.34 2.03 12.19
CA SER A 90 -1.31 1.59 11.19
C SER A 90 -1.30 2.43 9.91
N LEU A 91 -1.02 3.73 10.02
CA LEU A 91 -0.98 4.63 8.86
C LEU A 91 0.43 4.79 8.25
N ALA A 92 1.47 4.19 8.83
CA ALA A 92 2.84 4.37 8.38
C ALA A 92 3.06 3.90 6.93
N GLY A 93 2.48 2.76 6.53
CA GLY A 93 2.52 2.27 5.16
C GLY A 93 1.77 3.18 4.18
N VAL A 94 0.59 3.65 4.58
CA VAL A 94 -0.22 4.60 3.80
C VAL A 94 0.54 5.91 3.59
N ALA A 95 1.13 6.45 4.66
CA ALA A 95 1.93 7.67 4.60
C ALA A 95 3.15 7.51 3.67
N TYR A 96 3.84 6.36 3.73
CA TYR A 96 4.92 6.02 2.81
C TYR A 96 4.45 6.07 1.35
N ASN A 97 3.35 5.41 1.03
CA ASN A 97 2.86 5.35 -0.34
C ASN A 97 2.52 6.75 -0.89
N PHE A 98 1.78 7.57 -0.14
CA PHE A 98 1.50 8.94 -0.60
C PHE A 98 2.76 9.79 -0.73
N THR A 99 3.67 9.70 0.24
CA THR A 99 4.94 10.44 0.19
C THR A 99 5.78 10.04 -1.01
N LEU A 100 5.90 8.73 -1.26
CA LEU A 100 6.65 8.24 -2.42
C LEU A 100 6.00 8.64 -3.75
N ALA A 101 4.67 8.63 -3.84
CA ALA A 101 3.97 9.10 -5.03
C ALA A 101 4.30 10.58 -5.33
N VAL A 102 4.28 11.45 -4.32
CA VAL A 102 4.64 12.86 -4.45
C VAL A 102 6.12 13.03 -4.88
N LEU A 103 7.03 12.29 -4.25
CA LEU A 103 8.45 12.33 -4.61
C LEU A 103 8.71 11.87 -6.05
N LEU A 104 8.06 10.79 -6.47
CA LEU A 104 8.17 10.28 -7.84
C LEU A 104 7.57 11.25 -8.85
N ALA A 105 6.45 11.93 -8.53
CA ALA A 105 5.88 12.97 -9.37
C ALA A 105 6.84 14.15 -9.54
N PHE A 106 7.45 14.62 -8.46
CA PHE A 106 8.47 15.66 -8.51
C PHE A 106 9.67 15.26 -9.38
N ILE A 107 10.16 14.02 -9.22
CA ILE A 107 11.24 13.49 -10.07
C ILE A 107 10.78 13.41 -11.53
N THR A 108 9.53 13.07 -11.81
CA THR A 108 8.97 13.01 -13.16
C THR A 108 9.00 14.40 -13.81
N HIS A 109 8.53 15.43 -13.12
CA HIS A 109 8.59 16.82 -13.63
C HIS A 109 10.02 17.25 -13.96
N LEU A 110 10.97 17.01 -13.04
CA LEU A 110 12.37 17.36 -13.28
C LEU A 110 12.99 16.58 -14.45
N SER A 111 12.64 15.30 -14.57
CA SER A 111 13.15 14.44 -15.64
C SER A 111 12.60 14.88 -17.00
N PHE A 112 11.33 15.22 -17.09
CA PHE A 112 10.69 15.68 -18.32
C PHE A 112 11.28 17.01 -18.79
N GLN A 113 11.49 17.95 -17.86
CA GLN A 113 12.15 19.22 -18.18
C GLN A 113 13.59 19.03 -18.70
N LYS A 114 14.40 18.18 -18.03
CA LYS A 114 15.80 17.95 -18.41
C LYS A 114 15.96 17.18 -19.72
N LEU A 115 15.06 16.23 -20.00
CA LEU A 115 15.12 15.37 -21.17
C LEU A 115 14.35 15.94 -22.38
N GLY A 116 13.68 17.10 -22.21
CA GLY A 116 12.83 17.70 -23.25
C GLY A 116 11.66 16.79 -23.66
N ILE A 117 11.20 15.92 -22.73
CA ILE A 117 10.14 14.96 -23.02
C ILE A 117 8.80 15.69 -22.94
N ASN A 118 8.16 15.83 -24.09
CA ASN A 118 6.79 16.31 -24.20
C ASN A 118 5.85 15.13 -24.48
N ALA A 119 4.57 15.28 -24.17
CA ALA A 119 3.56 14.23 -24.41
C ALA A 119 3.52 13.77 -25.90
N LEU A 120 3.92 14.62 -26.82
CA LEU A 120 3.97 14.34 -28.26
C LEU A 120 5.20 13.53 -28.69
N SER A 121 6.26 13.46 -27.86
CA SER A 121 7.53 12.80 -28.20
C SER A 121 7.70 11.41 -27.59
N ILE A 122 6.66 10.82 -27.00
CA ILE A 122 6.75 9.51 -26.35
C ILE A 122 7.21 8.40 -27.31
N ASN A 123 6.86 8.49 -28.58
CA ASN A 123 7.24 7.52 -29.61
C ASN A 123 8.72 7.65 -30.04
N GLU A 124 9.40 8.72 -29.67
CA GLU A 124 10.80 8.99 -30.02
C GLU A 124 11.77 8.65 -28.86
N LEU A 125 11.23 8.20 -27.72
CA LEU A 125 12.02 7.87 -26.56
C LEU A 125 12.93 6.65 -26.84
N ASN A 126 14.20 6.77 -26.47
CA ASN A 126 15.07 5.62 -26.45
C ASN A 126 14.67 4.63 -25.32
N LEU A 127 15.23 3.42 -25.36
CA LEU A 127 14.88 2.34 -24.43
C LEU A 127 15.06 2.74 -22.95
N TYR A 128 16.11 3.50 -22.62
CA TYR A 128 16.40 3.94 -21.26
C TYR A 128 15.39 5.00 -20.79
N GLN A 129 15.06 5.94 -21.63
CA GLN A 129 14.05 6.97 -21.35
C GLN A 129 12.67 6.33 -21.16
N LEU A 130 12.29 5.40 -22.05
CA LEU A 130 11.03 4.66 -21.93
C LEU A 130 10.99 3.83 -20.63
N ALA A 131 12.09 3.19 -20.26
CA ALA A 131 12.19 2.43 -19.02
C ALA A 131 12.05 3.33 -17.79
N LEU A 132 12.69 4.52 -17.79
CA LEU A 132 12.60 5.50 -16.72
C LEU A 132 11.16 6.04 -16.58
N VAL A 133 10.58 6.53 -17.69
CA VAL A 133 9.21 7.05 -17.70
C VAL A 133 8.22 5.98 -17.21
N THR A 134 8.34 4.74 -17.71
CA THR A 134 7.49 3.63 -17.27
C THR A 134 7.65 3.38 -15.76
N PHE A 135 8.87 3.41 -15.23
CA PHE A 135 9.12 3.22 -13.80
C PHE A 135 8.48 4.32 -12.96
N LEU A 136 8.68 5.59 -13.34
CA LEU A 136 8.16 6.75 -12.63
C LEU A 136 6.63 6.77 -12.62
N ILE A 137 6.01 6.67 -13.79
CA ILE A 137 4.55 6.72 -13.94
C ILE A 137 3.88 5.54 -13.22
N GLN A 138 4.39 4.32 -13.40
CA GLN A 138 3.85 3.15 -12.69
C GLN A 138 4.12 3.22 -11.18
N GLY A 139 5.26 3.78 -10.78
CA GLY A 139 5.58 4.02 -9.37
C GLY A 139 4.58 4.97 -8.71
N ILE A 140 4.25 6.09 -9.36
CA ILE A 140 3.21 7.02 -8.88
C ILE A 140 1.88 6.28 -8.77
N LEU A 141 1.45 5.61 -9.85
CA LEU A 141 0.14 4.94 -9.90
C LEU A 141 0.01 3.87 -8.82
N TYR A 142 0.99 2.96 -8.67
CA TYR A 142 0.92 1.89 -7.68
C TYR A 142 0.92 2.43 -6.24
N ASN A 143 1.71 3.45 -5.97
CA ASN A 143 1.72 4.07 -4.65
C ASN A 143 0.40 4.78 -4.34
N LEU A 144 -0.21 5.48 -5.29
CA LEU A 144 -1.53 6.09 -5.10
C LEU A 144 -2.62 5.04 -4.88
N VAL A 145 -2.64 3.97 -5.70
CA VAL A 145 -3.61 2.87 -5.54
C VAL A 145 -3.47 2.22 -4.17
N LEU A 146 -2.25 1.87 -3.75
CA LEU A 146 -2.01 1.25 -2.44
C LEU A 146 -2.35 2.20 -1.28
N GLY A 147 -2.00 3.48 -1.39
CA GLY A 147 -2.32 4.49 -0.39
C GLY A 147 -3.83 4.69 -0.23
N VAL A 148 -4.56 4.87 -1.33
CA VAL A 148 -6.02 5.02 -1.33
C VAL A 148 -6.69 3.76 -0.79
N PHE A 149 -6.32 2.59 -1.33
CA PHE A 149 -6.90 1.31 -0.94
C PHE A 149 -6.71 1.02 0.54
N ASN A 150 -5.47 1.13 1.07
CA ASN A 150 -5.21 0.86 2.47
C ASN A 150 -5.74 1.95 3.43
N SER A 151 -6.14 3.12 2.93
CA SER A 151 -6.83 4.14 3.73
C SER A 151 -8.30 3.80 4.00
N LEU A 152 -8.90 2.85 3.28
CA LEU A 152 -10.31 2.50 3.44
C LEU A 152 -10.59 1.90 4.83
N PRO A 153 -11.72 2.25 5.46
CA PRO A 153 -12.12 1.74 6.77
C PRO A 153 -12.70 0.32 6.69
N ILE A 154 -12.04 -0.56 5.97
CA ILE A 154 -12.50 -1.92 5.66
C ILE A 154 -11.47 -2.92 6.20
N PRO A 155 -11.79 -3.80 7.17
CA PRO A 155 -10.88 -4.86 7.57
C PRO A 155 -10.54 -5.79 6.40
N PRO A 156 -9.29 -6.22 6.27
CA PRO A 156 -8.15 -6.07 7.18
C PRO A 156 -7.23 -4.88 6.88
N LEU A 157 -7.71 -3.87 6.10
CA LEU A 157 -6.91 -2.74 5.64
C LEU A 157 -6.48 -1.81 6.81
N ASP A 158 -5.41 -1.05 6.59
CA ASP A 158 -4.79 -0.22 7.63
C ASP A 158 -5.71 0.90 8.13
N GLY A 159 -6.56 1.46 7.26
CA GLY A 159 -7.55 2.46 7.63
C GLY A 159 -8.53 1.96 8.70
N SER A 160 -8.94 0.68 8.65
CA SER A 160 -9.80 0.10 9.69
C SER A 160 -9.09 -0.03 11.03
N LYS A 161 -7.80 -0.45 11.01
CA LYS A 161 -6.98 -0.54 12.22
C LYS A 161 -6.77 0.84 12.84
N ALA A 162 -6.41 1.82 12.01
CA ALA A 162 -6.22 3.20 12.44
C ALA A 162 -7.49 3.77 13.08
N LEU A 163 -8.65 3.59 12.46
CA LEU A 163 -9.94 4.03 13.02
C LEU A 163 -10.30 3.32 14.32
N GLY A 164 -10.04 2.00 14.42
CA GLY A 164 -10.26 1.24 15.63
C GLY A 164 -9.43 1.78 16.80
N PHE A 165 -8.13 2.03 16.59
CA PHE A 165 -7.25 2.60 17.61
C PHE A 165 -7.55 4.08 17.90
N LEU A 166 -8.01 4.84 16.91
CA LEU A 166 -8.47 6.22 17.13
C LEU A 166 -9.72 6.24 18.01
N ALA A 167 -10.69 5.36 17.76
CA ALA A 167 -11.87 5.23 18.62
C ALA A 167 -11.48 4.82 20.05
N LEU A 168 -10.51 3.93 20.20
CA LEU A 168 -9.96 3.55 21.51
C LEU A 168 -9.34 4.75 22.25
N HIS A 169 -8.71 5.68 21.52
CA HIS A 169 -8.21 6.93 22.11
C HIS A 169 -9.33 7.74 22.76
N PHE A 170 -10.51 7.76 22.14
CA PHE A 170 -11.71 8.38 22.69
C PHE A 170 -12.49 7.46 23.66
N LYS A 171 -11.83 6.46 24.24
CA LYS A 171 -12.38 5.49 25.21
C LYS A 171 -13.52 4.62 24.65
N SER A 172 -13.64 4.48 23.33
CA SER A 172 -14.57 3.58 22.68
C SER A 172 -13.83 2.39 22.08
N ALA A 173 -14.03 1.20 22.67
CA ALA A 173 -13.47 -0.04 22.13
C ALA A 173 -14.35 -0.65 21.02
N PHE A 174 -15.57 -0.15 20.83
CA PHE A 174 -16.57 -0.74 19.94
C PHE A 174 -16.06 -0.98 18.50
N LEU A 175 -15.48 0.06 17.88
CA LEU A 175 -14.99 -0.07 16.50
C LEU A 175 -13.81 -1.05 16.41
N LEU A 176 -12.90 -1.02 17.37
CA LEU A 176 -11.76 -1.92 17.39
C LEU A 176 -12.21 -3.38 17.50
N GLU A 177 -13.14 -3.67 18.39
CA GLU A 177 -13.69 -5.01 18.56
C GLU A 177 -14.50 -5.45 17.35
N TRP A 178 -15.30 -4.53 16.76
CA TRP A 178 -16.10 -4.82 15.58
C TRP A 178 -15.21 -5.13 14.38
N PHE A 179 -14.19 -4.31 14.10
CA PHE A 179 -13.23 -4.55 13.04
C PHE A 179 -12.45 -5.85 13.25
N SER A 180 -12.03 -6.14 14.50
CA SER A 180 -11.35 -7.40 14.81
C SER A 180 -12.24 -8.63 14.56
N LYS A 181 -13.52 -8.56 14.86
CA LYS A 181 -14.48 -9.63 14.52
C LYS A 181 -14.69 -9.78 13.02
N MET A 182 -14.72 -8.67 12.30
CA MET A 182 -14.88 -8.65 10.83
C MET A 182 -13.63 -9.09 10.09
N GLU A 183 -12.44 -9.05 10.70
CA GLU A 183 -11.17 -9.37 10.04
C GLU A 183 -11.14 -10.81 9.47
N ARG A 184 -11.83 -11.77 10.12
CA ARG A 184 -11.99 -13.13 9.59
C ARG A 184 -12.72 -13.20 8.24
N TYR A 185 -13.58 -12.22 7.95
CA TYR A 185 -14.30 -12.07 6.69
C TYR A 185 -13.68 -11.01 5.79
N GLY A 186 -12.60 -10.39 6.24
CA GLY A 186 -11.99 -9.22 5.61
C GLY A 186 -11.61 -9.49 4.17
N PHE A 187 -11.11 -10.69 3.90
CA PHE A 187 -10.78 -11.10 2.55
C PHE A 187 -12.00 -11.11 1.62
N LEU A 188 -13.13 -11.64 2.10
CA LEU A 188 -14.38 -11.63 1.35
C LEU A 188 -14.89 -10.21 1.11
N VAL A 189 -14.81 -9.34 2.12
CA VAL A 189 -15.26 -7.95 2.02
C VAL A 189 -14.40 -7.19 1.01
N VAL A 190 -13.08 -7.33 1.08
CA VAL A 190 -12.15 -6.74 0.10
C VAL A 190 -12.45 -7.25 -1.31
N PHE A 191 -12.70 -8.55 -1.46
CA PHE A 191 -13.05 -9.15 -2.73
C PHE A 191 -14.33 -8.53 -3.32
N ILE A 192 -15.39 -8.42 -2.50
CA ILE A 192 -16.65 -7.77 -2.89
C ILE A 192 -16.39 -6.32 -3.34
N PHE A 193 -15.56 -5.58 -2.60
CA PHE A 193 -15.23 -4.20 -2.95
C PHE A 193 -14.49 -4.07 -4.28
N LEU A 194 -13.60 -4.99 -4.58
CA LEU A 194 -12.84 -5.00 -5.84
C LEU A 194 -13.69 -5.44 -7.03
N PHE A 195 -14.63 -6.38 -6.81
CA PHE A 195 -15.41 -6.99 -7.89
C PHE A 195 -16.74 -6.30 -8.18
N ILE A 196 -17.21 -5.41 -7.33
CA ILE A 196 -18.39 -4.60 -7.62
C ILE A 196 -17.92 -3.29 -8.27
N PRO A 197 -18.05 -3.12 -9.61
CA PRO A 197 -17.46 -1.99 -10.33
C PRO A 197 -17.83 -0.62 -9.77
N PRO A 198 -19.09 -0.33 -9.35
CA PRO A 198 -19.43 0.95 -8.75
C PRO A 198 -18.67 1.25 -7.46
N LEU A 199 -18.38 0.23 -6.63
CA LEU A 199 -17.64 0.42 -5.38
C LEU A 199 -16.15 0.67 -5.64
N SER A 200 -15.52 -0.16 -6.46
CA SER A 200 -14.11 0.02 -6.81
C SER A 200 -13.88 1.34 -7.56
N GLU A 201 -14.80 1.72 -8.43
CA GLU A 201 -14.74 2.98 -9.15
C GLU A 201 -14.80 4.18 -8.21
N PHE A 202 -15.79 4.22 -7.32
CA PHE A 202 -16.00 5.36 -6.43
C PHE A 202 -14.93 5.47 -5.34
N PHE A 203 -14.53 4.35 -4.72
CA PHE A 203 -13.64 4.38 -3.55
C PHE A 203 -12.16 4.21 -3.89
N ILE A 204 -11.81 3.66 -5.06
CA ILE A 204 -10.43 3.37 -5.43
C ILE A 204 -10.03 4.12 -6.71
N HIS A 205 -10.73 3.87 -7.82
CA HIS A 205 -10.28 4.38 -9.11
C HIS A 205 -10.46 5.89 -9.27
N ALA A 206 -11.61 6.44 -8.88
CA ALA A 206 -11.86 7.88 -9.01
C ALA A 206 -10.93 8.71 -8.11
N PRO A 207 -10.74 8.41 -6.80
CA PRO A 207 -9.76 9.11 -5.98
C PRO A 207 -8.33 8.97 -6.50
N THR A 208 -7.95 7.78 -6.96
CA THR A 208 -6.61 7.54 -7.52
C THR A 208 -6.38 8.39 -8.78
N ARG A 209 -7.33 8.42 -9.72
CA ARG A 209 -7.22 9.25 -10.92
C ARG A 209 -7.17 10.73 -10.60
N PHE A 210 -7.98 11.18 -9.66
CA PHE A 210 -7.95 12.57 -9.21
C PHE A 210 -6.58 12.95 -8.65
N LEU A 211 -6.04 12.17 -7.73
CA LEU A 211 -4.70 12.40 -7.16
C LEU A 211 -3.59 12.30 -8.22
N PHE A 212 -3.70 11.34 -9.12
CA PHE A 212 -2.75 11.17 -10.21
C PHE A 212 -2.73 12.37 -11.14
N SER A 213 -3.90 12.88 -11.53
CA SER A 213 -4.00 14.09 -12.36
C SER A 213 -3.45 15.32 -11.64
N LEU A 214 -3.73 15.46 -10.34
CA LEU A 214 -3.23 16.56 -9.52
C LEU A 214 -1.69 16.58 -9.41
N LEU A 215 -1.06 15.39 -9.32
CA LEU A 215 0.39 15.29 -9.18
C LEU A 215 1.12 15.50 -10.52
N LEU A 216 0.47 15.30 -11.65
CA LEU A 216 1.09 15.40 -12.99
C LEU A 216 0.57 16.61 -13.81
N SER A 217 -0.33 17.41 -13.23
CA SER A 217 -0.70 18.72 -13.78
C SER A 217 0.43 19.73 -13.51
#